data_c27b0dc8ddb475d9e32a5ebe85df309b
#
_entry.id   c27b0dc8ddb475d9e32a5ebe85df309b
#
_cell.length_a   1.000
_cell.length_b   1.000
_cell.length_c   1.000
_cell.angle_alpha   90.00
_cell.angle_beta   90.00
_cell.angle_gamma   90.00
#
_symmetry.space_group_name_H-M   'P 1'
#
loop_
_entity.id
_entity.type
_entity.pdbx_description
1 polymer ?
#
loop_
_entity_poly.entity_id
_entity_poly.type
_entity_poly.pdbx_seq_one_letter_code
_entity_poly.pdbx_strand_id
1 'polypeptide(L)'
;IDDICHRLVCAGNKYVDNGPESEQELPIIFNEYCTTWGNPSHENICQILENIKDKGFDYFVIDCGWFKEDGIPWDISMGDYNVSPTLFPQGLEKTVEAIRDKGMKPGIWFEIDNVGRAAKAYELTDHLLKRDGYPLTTHNRRFWDMSDPWVKKYLHKKVIEMLQTYGFEYMKMDYNDTIGLGCDGAESLGEGLRKNQEESVNFVRQVKEEVPGIILENCASGGHRLEPLMMSLCSMASFSDAHETEEIPIIAANLHRAILPRQSQIWAVIRKSDSLKRIGYSIANTFLGRMCLSGDVTDLSAEQWDVIDRGMAFYREIAPIIRDGKSYRRGPKILSDRHPEGYQAMIRMKKDGEAMVVIHCFDGELPEEIRVELPKGCGTQIASVYSYDVPEMFAEGNVLVYKPTENRNAAAVHLM
;
A
#
# COMPACT_ATOMS: atom_id res chain seq x y z
N ILE A 1 -8.54 7.66 23.81
CA ILE A 1 -7.41 6.99 23.13
C ILE A 1 -7.16 7.66 21.80
N ASP A 2 -8.13 7.76 20.90
CA ASP A 2 -7.97 8.31 19.53
C ASP A 2 -7.38 9.74 19.53
N ASP A 3 -7.74 10.59 20.49
CA ASP A 3 -7.15 11.93 20.61
C ASP A 3 -5.64 11.88 20.95
N ILE A 4 -5.23 10.98 21.84
CA ILE A 4 -3.82 10.81 22.22
C ILE A 4 -3.02 10.26 21.02
N CYS A 5 -3.54 9.24 20.36
CA CYS A 5 -2.90 8.66 19.17
C CYS A 5 -2.80 9.68 18.04
N HIS A 6 -3.87 10.47 17.79
CA HIS A 6 -3.84 11.55 16.81
C HIS A 6 -2.74 12.57 17.10
N ARG A 7 -2.60 13.01 18.36
CA ARG A 7 -1.53 13.95 18.76
C ARG A 7 -0.14 13.38 18.55
N LEU A 8 0.05 12.08 18.86
CA LEU A 8 1.33 11.39 18.66
C LEU A 8 1.69 11.32 17.17
N VAL A 9 0.76 10.88 16.33
CA VAL A 9 0.96 10.80 14.87
C VAL A 9 1.20 12.19 14.27
N CYS A 10 0.43 13.21 14.69
CA CYS A 10 0.64 14.58 14.24
C CYS A 10 1.99 15.18 14.71
N ALA A 11 2.49 14.80 15.86
CA ALA A 11 3.83 15.22 16.32
C ALA A 11 4.92 14.64 15.40
N GLY A 12 4.78 13.39 14.96
CA GLY A 12 5.69 12.74 14.01
C GLY A 12 5.61 13.36 12.60
N ASN A 13 4.45 13.91 12.20
CA ASN A 13 4.22 14.47 10.87
C ASN A 13 5.18 15.62 10.49
N LYS A 14 5.77 16.31 11.46
CA LYS A 14 6.78 17.36 11.22
C LYS A 14 8.03 16.86 10.51
N TYR A 15 8.30 15.57 10.61
CA TYR A 15 9.49 14.91 10.08
C TYR A 15 9.20 14.05 8.85
N VAL A 16 7.91 13.92 8.48
CA VAL A 16 7.50 13.14 7.32
C VAL A 16 7.73 13.94 6.05
N ASP A 17 8.38 13.32 5.09
CA ASP A 17 8.47 13.86 3.74
C ASP A 17 7.09 13.83 3.07
N ASN A 18 6.63 14.99 2.64
CA ASN A 18 5.34 15.12 1.95
C ASN A 18 5.40 14.74 0.48
N GLY A 19 6.62 14.44 -0.05
CA GLY A 19 6.81 14.19 -1.47
C GLY A 19 6.54 15.41 -2.35
N PRO A 20 6.44 15.23 -3.67
CA PRO A 20 6.06 16.29 -4.60
C PRO A 20 4.62 16.75 -4.38
N GLU A 21 4.27 17.94 -4.87
CA GLU A 21 2.95 18.55 -4.71
C GLU A 21 1.81 17.63 -5.20
N SER A 22 2.05 16.87 -6.28
CA SER A 22 1.09 15.90 -6.82
C SER A 22 0.67 14.82 -5.81
N GLU A 23 1.49 14.52 -4.80
CA GLU A 23 1.15 13.56 -3.75
C GLU A 23 0.09 14.09 -2.77
N GLN A 24 -0.11 15.40 -2.71
CA GLN A 24 -1.13 16.01 -1.85
C GLN A 24 -2.56 15.70 -2.32
N GLU A 25 -2.74 15.35 -3.60
CA GLU A 25 -4.04 14.94 -4.15
C GLU A 25 -4.37 13.47 -3.86
N LEU A 26 -3.48 12.74 -3.20
CA LEU A 26 -3.57 11.31 -2.92
C LEU A 26 -3.84 10.48 -4.20
N PRO A 27 -2.90 10.45 -5.14
CA PRO A 27 -3.03 9.74 -6.41
C PRO A 27 -3.48 8.29 -6.25
N ILE A 28 -4.28 7.79 -7.20
CA ILE A 28 -4.77 6.42 -7.23
C ILE A 28 -3.72 5.53 -7.90
N ILE A 29 -3.38 4.44 -7.24
CA ILE A 29 -2.33 3.51 -7.66
C ILE A 29 -2.98 2.24 -8.23
N PHE A 30 -2.45 1.76 -9.36
CA PHE A 30 -2.65 0.39 -9.82
C PHE A 30 -1.36 -0.39 -9.60
N ASN A 31 -1.46 -1.52 -8.89
CA ASN A 31 -0.36 -2.46 -8.73
C ASN A 31 -0.74 -3.79 -9.40
N GLU A 32 0.13 -4.31 -10.29
CA GLU A 32 -0.21 -5.46 -11.11
C GLU A 32 -0.02 -6.82 -10.42
N TYR A 33 0.51 -6.86 -9.19
CA TYR A 33 0.87 -8.11 -8.52
C TYR A 33 -0.27 -9.13 -8.49
N CYS A 34 -1.45 -8.73 -8.00
CA CYS A 34 -2.58 -9.65 -7.90
C CYS A 34 -3.27 -9.93 -9.25
N THR A 35 -2.78 -9.36 -10.34
CA THR A 35 -3.18 -9.71 -11.71
C THR A 35 -2.23 -10.78 -12.28
N THR A 36 -0.93 -10.58 -12.13
CA THR A 36 0.10 -11.42 -12.78
C THR A 36 0.75 -12.45 -11.86
N TRP A 37 0.63 -12.24 -10.53
CA TRP A 37 1.22 -13.10 -9.49
C TRP A 37 2.73 -13.29 -9.66
N GLY A 38 3.44 -12.19 -9.91
CA GLY A 38 4.88 -12.18 -10.12
C GLY A 38 5.32 -12.64 -11.50
N ASN A 39 4.46 -12.42 -12.50
CA ASN A 39 4.78 -12.59 -13.91
C ASN A 39 4.49 -11.33 -14.74
N PRO A 40 5.12 -10.19 -14.44
CA PRO A 40 4.85 -8.88 -15.05
C PRO A 40 5.49 -8.77 -16.44
N SER A 41 5.11 -9.65 -17.37
CA SER A 41 5.63 -9.57 -18.73
C SER A 41 5.14 -8.31 -19.45
N HIS A 42 5.90 -7.83 -20.43
CA HIS A 42 5.48 -6.72 -21.30
C HIS A 42 4.07 -6.95 -21.87
N GLU A 43 3.79 -8.16 -22.33
CA GLU A 43 2.49 -8.53 -22.89
C GLU A 43 1.36 -8.40 -21.84
N ASN A 44 1.54 -8.99 -20.65
CA ASN A 44 0.56 -8.91 -19.57
C ASN A 44 0.30 -7.46 -19.15
N ILE A 45 1.37 -6.68 -19.00
CA ILE A 45 1.26 -5.26 -18.64
C ILE A 45 0.50 -4.49 -19.71
N CYS A 46 0.79 -4.68 -21.00
CA CYS A 46 0.06 -4.04 -22.09
C CYS A 46 -1.42 -4.40 -22.09
N GLN A 47 -1.78 -5.66 -21.82
CA GLN A 47 -3.19 -6.07 -21.69
C GLN A 47 -3.88 -5.35 -20.53
N ILE A 48 -3.24 -5.25 -19.36
CA ILE A 48 -3.76 -4.49 -18.22
C ILE A 48 -3.95 -3.02 -18.60
N LEU A 49 -2.92 -2.39 -19.17
CA LEU A 49 -2.94 -0.98 -19.55
C LEU A 49 -4.10 -0.63 -20.48
N GLU A 50 -4.42 -1.49 -21.47
CA GLU A 50 -5.55 -1.26 -22.37
C GLU A 50 -6.91 -1.23 -21.64
N ASN A 51 -7.04 -1.97 -20.54
CA ASN A 51 -8.29 -2.03 -19.77
C ASN A 51 -8.43 -0.87 -18.76
N ILE A 52 -7.31 -0.29 -18.31
CA ILE A 52 -7.33 0.74 -17.26
C ILE A 52 -6.99 2.15 -17.74
N LYS A 53 -6.57 2.34 -19.01
CA LYS A 53 -6.06 3.61 -19.57
C LYS A 53 -6.97 4.83 -19.35
N ASP A 54 -8.30 4.61 -19.37
CA ASP A 54 -9.28 5.69 -19.27
C ASP A 54 -9.97 5.71 -17.88
N LYS A 55 -9.43 4.96 -16.89
CA LYS A 55 -10.01 4.82 -15.55
C LYS A 55 -9.50 5.86 -14.55
N GLY A 56 -8.43 6.59 -14.90
CA GLY A 56 -7.91 7.66 -14.06
C GLY A 56 -6.95 7.18 -12.98
N PHE A 57 -6.20 6.11 -13.20
CA PHE A 57 -5.05 5.75 -12.40
C PHE A 57 -3.88 6.70 -12.66
N ASP A 58 -3.20 7.08 -11.59
CA ASP A 58 -2.07 8.02 -11.65
C ASP A 58 -0.73 7.27 -11.71
N TYR A 59 -0.61 6.14 -11.01
CA TYR A 59 0.57 5.28 -11.01
C TYR A 59 0.25 3.86 -11.47
N PHE A 60 1.17 3.28 -12.22
CA PHE A 60 1.22 1.85 -12.54
C PHE A 60 2.50 1.26 -11.97
N VAL A 61 2.38 0.31 -11.03
CA VAL A 61 3.53 -0.31 -10.37
C VAL A 61 3.78 -1.70 -10.94
N ILE A 62 4.97 -1.87 -11.54
CA ILE A 62 5.52 -3.18 -11.90
C ILE A 62 6.02 -3.82 -10.60
N ASP A 63 5.32 -4.83 -10.11
CA ASP A 63 5.64 -5.49 -8.86
C ASP A 63 6.73 -6.56 -9.01
N CYS A 64 6.91 -7.43 -8.05
CA CYS A 64 7.96 -8.44 -8.04
C CYS A 64 7.94 -9.37 -9.28
N GLY A 65 9.07 -9.99 -9.58
CA GLY A 65 9.21 -10.96 -10.67
C GLY A 65 9.79 -10.41 -11.98
N TRP A 66 9.89 -9.10 -12.18
CA TRP A 66 10.47 -8.48 -13.38
C TRP A 66 11.93 -8.90 -13.66
N PHE A 67 12.63 -9.41 -12.64
CA PHE A 67 14.05 -9.81 -12.65
C PHE A 67 14.27 -11.32 -12.72
N LYS A 68 13.21 -12.13 -12.65
CA LYS A 68 13.35 -13.60 -12.55
C LYS A 68 13.76 -14.23 -13.88
N GLU A 69 14.48 -15.34 -13.79
CA GLU A 69 14.71 -16.23 -14.93
C GLU A 69 13.47 -17.10 -15.20
N ASP A 70 13.34 -17.58 -16.43
CA ASP A 70 12.21 -18.43 -16.82
C ASP A 70 12.13 -19.70 -15.97
N GLY A 71 10.93 -20.05 -15.53
CA GLY A 71 10.67 -21.20 -14.66
C GLY A 71 11.15 -21.07 -13.21
N ILE A 72 11.79 -19.97 -12.84
CA ILE A 72 12.22 -19.73 -11.44
C ILE A 72 11.19 -18.83 -10.72
N PRO A 73 10.75 -19.22 -9.51
CA PRO A 73 9.87 -18.37 -8.70
C PRO A 73 10.54 -17.04 -8.32
N TRP A 74 9.76 -15.96 -8.29
CA TRP A 74 10.27 -14.62 -7.98
C TRP A 74 10.83 -14.52 -6.54
N ASP A 75 10.19 -15.22 -5.59
CA ASP A 75 10.48 -15.15 -4.15
C ASP A 75 11.84 -15.74 -3.74
N ILE A 76 12.55 -16.33 -4.70
CA ILE A 76 13.93 -16.81 -4.54
C ILE A 76 14.91 -16.17 -5.52
N SER A 77 14.49 -15.21 -6.35
CA SER A 77 15.27 -14.66 -7.47
C SER A 77 15.81 -13.25 -7.25
N MET A 78 15.41 -12.55 -6.16
CA MET A 78 15.84 -11.17 -5.89
C MET A 78 17.34 -11.11 -5.56
N GLY A 79 17.96 -9.96 -5.81
CA GLY A 79 19.37 -9.67 -5.50
C GLY A 79 20.20 -9.27 -6.71
N ASP A 80 20.08 -9.97 -7.83
CA ASP A 80 20.82 -9.64 -9.07
C ASP A 80 20.20 -8.46 -9.82
N TYR A 81 18.90 -8.29 -9.75
CA TYR A 81 18.14 -7.20 -10.37
C TYR A 81 18.53 -6.92 -11.83
N ASN A 82 18.63 -8.00 -12.61
CA ASN A 82 18.75 -7.91 -14.06
C ASN A 82 17.36 -8.03 -14.67
N VAL A 83 17.04 -7.15 -15.62
CA VAL A 83 15.76 -7.26 -16.36
C VAL A 83 15.67 -8.61 -17.05
N SER A 84 14.57 -9.33 -16.84
CA SER A 84 14.32 -10.63 -17.47
C SER A 84 14.17 -10.49 -18.97
N PRO A 85 15.06 -11.10 -19.79
CA PRO A 85 14.94 -11.00 -21.24
C PRO A 85 13.73 -11.78 -21.79
N THR A 86 13.20 -12.73 -21.04
CA THR A 86 11.99 -13.49 -21.41
C THR A 86 10.74 -12.66 -21.18
N LEU A 87 10.65 -11.96 -20.04
CA LEU A 87 9.49 -11.12 -19.72
C LEU A 87 9.51 -9.79 -20.51
N PHE A 88 10.69 -9.28 -20.81
CA PHE A 88 10.89 -8.01 -21.51
C PHE A 88 11.82 -8.18 -22.71
N PRO A 89 11.38 -8.89 -23.77
CA PRO A 89 12.25 -9.23 -24.91
C PRO A 89 12.72 -8.02 -25.72
N GLN A 90 12.05 -6.86 -25.59
CA GLN A 90 12.42 -5.61 -26.22
C GLN A 90 13.06 -4.61 -25.25
N GLY A 91 13.37 -5.04 -24.00
CA GLY A 91 13.84 -4.19 -22.91
C GLY A 91 12.70 -3.66 -22.05
N LEU A 92 13.03 -3.29 -20.81
CA LEU A 92 12.08 -2.75 -19.84
C LEU A 92 11.59 -1.34 -20.24
N GLU A 93 12.42 -0.60 -20.95
CA GLU A 93 12.09 0.76 -21.45
C GLU A 93 10.81 0.77 -22.30
N LYS A 94 10.57 -0.26 -23.10
CA LYS A 94 9.33 -0.36 -23.90
C LYS A 94 8.08 -0.50 -23.03
N THR A 95 8.19 -1.17 -21.91
CA THR A 95 7.09 -1.29 -20.94
C THR A 95 6.86 0.04 -20.22
N VAL A 96 7.94 0.70 -19.81
CA VAL A 96 7.87 2.02 -19.18
C VAL A 96 7.27 3.06 -20.12
N GLU A 97 7.67 3.07 -21.41
CA GLU A 97 7.07 3.90 -22.45
C GLU A 97 5.56 3.63 -22.58
N ALA A 98 5.15 2.36 -22.63
CA ALA A 98 3.74 1.97 -22.74
C ALA A 98 2.89 2.47 -21.54
N ILE A 99 3.43 2.44 -20.33
CA ILE A 99 2.78 2.99 -19.13
C ILE A 99 2.57 4.50 -19.29
N ARG A 100 3.60 5.23 -19.69
CA ARG A 100 3.53 6.69 -19.90
C ARG A 100 2.59 7.09 -21.01
N ASP A 101 2.55 6.33 -22.11
CA ASP A 101 1.65 6.55 -23.24
C ASP A 101 0.17 6.45 -22.85
N LYS A 102 -0.14 5.75 -21.75
CA LYS A 102 -1.48 5.70 -21.14
C LYS A 102 -1.70 6.76 -20.06
N GLY A 103 -0.79 7.71 -19.89
CA GLY A 103 -0.91 8.82 -18.96
C GLY A 103 -0.58 8.48 -17.49
N MET A 104 -0.04 7.30 -17.22
CA MET A 104 0.33 6.88 -15.88
C MET A 104 1.83 7.03 -15.62
N LYS A 105 2.21 7.25 -14.37
CA LYS A 105 3.59 7.29 -13.91
C LYS A 105 4.08 5.87 -13.60
N PRO A 106 5.27 5.46 -14.08
CA PRO A 106 5.78 4.12 -13.86
C PRO A 106 6.37 3.96 -12.46
N GLY A 107 6.02 2.86 -11.80
CA GLY A 107 6.61 2.40 -10.55
C GLY A 107 7.26 1.03 -10.70
N ILE A 108 8.16 0.69 -9.78
CA ILE A 108 8.86 -0.60 -9.75
C ILE A 108 9.11 -1.09 -8.33
N TRP A 109 9.11 -2.41 -8.15
CA TRP A 109 9.35 -3.10 -6.88
C TRP A 109 10.82 -3.50 -6.71
N PHE A 110 11.32 -3.37 -5.47
CA PHE A 110 12.60 -3.91 -5.02
C PHE A 110 12.52 -4.46 -3.60
N GLU A 111 13.34 -5.46 -3.29
CA GLU A 111 13.63 -5.95 -1.94
C GLU A 111 15.14 -5.79 -1.68
N ILE A 112 15.55 -4.56 -1.31
CA ILE A 112 16.94 -4.11 -1.35
C ILE A 112 17.86 -4.77 -0.33
N ASP A 113 17.32 -5.29 0.76
CA ASP A 113 18.11 -5.91 1.85
C ASP A 113 18.39 -7.39 1.59
N ASN A 114 17.60 -8.06 0.75
CA ASN A 114 17.56 -9.51 0.64
C ASN A 114 18.16 -10.05 -0.66
N VAL A 115 18.68 -11.28 -0.58
CA VAL A 115 19.23 -12.03 -1.71
C VAL A 115 18.63 -13.43 -1.74
N GLY A 116 17.89 -13.75 -2.77
CA GLY A 116 17.25 -15.06 -2.97
C GLY A 116 18.23 -16.13 -3.43
N ARG A 117 17.95 -17.39 -3.10
CA ARG A 117 18.83 -18.53 -3.35
C ARG A 117 19.08 -18.84 -4.83
N ALA A 118 18.26 -18.34 -5.74
CA ALA A 118 18.44 -18.52 -7.18
C ALA A 118 19.26 -17.38 -7.81
N ALA A 119 19.48 -16.27 -7.11
CA ALA A 119 20.33 -15.20 -7.59
C ALA A 119 21.82 -15.60 -7.52
N LYS A 120 22.60 -15.16 -8.48
CA LYS A 120 24.07 -15.35 -8.47
C LYS A 120 24.70 -14.65 -7.26
N ALA A 121 24.11 -13.55 -6.85
CA ALA A 121 24.50 -12.78 -5.66
C ALA A 121 24.43 -13.60 -4.36
N TYR A 122 23.67 -14.68 -4.31
CA TYR A 122 23.57 -15.57 -3.15
C TYR A 122 24.91 -16.22 -2.77
N GLU A 123 25.79 -16.44 -3.76
CA GLU A 123 27.10 -17.04 -3.56
C GLU A 123 28.19 -16.00 -3.23
N LEU A 124 27.88 -14.72 -3.21
CA LEU A 124 28.80 -13.63 -2.85
C LEU A 124 28.98 -13.50 -1.33
N THR A 125 29.34 -14.59 -0.68
CA THR A 125 29.34 -14.74 0.79
C THR A 125 30.20 -13.72 1.55
N ASP A 126 31.18 -13.10 0.89
CA ASP A 126 32.02 -12.07 1.50
C ASP A 126 31.28 -10.73 1.65
N HIS A 127 30.20 -10.53 0.91
CA HIS A 127 29.40 -9.33 0.87
C HIS A 127 28.02 -9.49 1.60
N LEU A 128 27.81 -10.65 2.20
CA LEU A 128 26.57 -10.99 2.89
C LEU A 128 26.74 -10.96 4.40
N LEU A 129 25.69 -10.61 5.12
CA LEU A 129 25.68 -10.67 6.59
C LEU A 129 26.02 -12.07 7.06
N LYS A 130 26.82 -12.13 8.13
CA LYS A 130 27.23 -13.38 8.78
C LYS A 130 26.73 -13.42 10.23
N ARG A 131 26.61 -14.64 10.75
CA ARG A 131 26.46 -14.91 12.17
C ARG A 131 27.36 -16.08 12.53
N ASP A 132 28.19 -15.89 13.55
CA ASP A 132 29.22 -16.87 13.96
C ASP A 132 30.16 -17.26 12.78
N GLY A 133 30.44 -16.31 11.89
CA GLY A 133 31.29 -16.48 10.70
C GLY A 133 30.62 -17.13 9.49
N TYR A 134 29.38 -17.56 9.58
CA TYR A 134 28.63 -18.19 8.48
C TYR A 134 27.62 -17.23 7.87
N PRO A 135 27.36 -17.29 6.54
CA PRO A 135 26.30 -16.48 5.93
C PRO A 135 24.96 -16.67 6.60
N LEU A 136 24.38 -15.57 7.06
CA LEU A 136 23.09 -15.57 7.71
C LEU A 136 22.02 -15.92 6.68
N THR A 137 21.40 -17.09 6.86
CA THR A 137 20.39 -17.62 5.94
C THR A 137 19.10 -17.88 6.72
N THR A 138 18.00 -17.33 6.22
CA THR A 138 16.65 -17.59 6.72
C THR A 138 15.80 -18.08 5.55
N HIS A 139 15.13 -19.23 5.71
CA HIS A 139 14.39 -19.87 4.62
C HIS A 139 15.23 -19.99 3.33
N ASN A 140 14.88 -19.21 2.31
CA ASN A 140 15.54 -19.21 1.00
C ASN A 140 16.32 -17.92 0.71
N ARG A 141 16.58 -17.10 1.75
CA ARG A 141 17.17 -15.78 1.61
C ARG A 141 18.40 -15.59 2.46
N ARG A 142 19.30 -14.76 1.97
CA ARG A 142 20.43 -14.15 2.67
C ARG A 142 20.25 -12.64 2.68
N PHE A 143 21.11 -11.92 3.40
CA PHE A 143 21.00 -10.48 3.56
C PHE A 143 22.31 -9.83 3.16
N TRP A 144 22.22 -8.70 2.47
CA TRP A 144 23.37 -7.87 2.19
C TRP A 144 23.97 -7.27 3.48
N ASP A 145 25.30 -7.25 3.56
CA ASP A 145 25.97 -6.38 4.51
C ASP A 145 25.91 -4.93 3.99
N MET A 146 24.92 -4.18 4.44
CA MET A 146 24.69 -2.80 4.00
C MET A 146 25.82 -1.86 4.41
N SER A 147 26.71 -2.28 5.31
CA SER A 147 27.93 -1.53 5.69
C SER A 147 29.06 -1.70 4.67
N ASP A 148 29.03 -2.75 3.85
CA ASP A 148 30.08 -3.07 2.88
C ASP A 148 30.08 -2.04 1.73
N PRO A 149 31.22 -1.34 1.46
CA PRO A 149 31.32 -0.41 0.35
C PRO A 149 31.05 -1.03 -1.03
N TRP A 150 31.35 -2.32 -1.21
CA TRP A 150 31.05 -3.02 -2.45
C TRP A 150 29.54 -3.18 -2.63
N VAL A 151 28.81 -3.56 -1.57
CA VAL A 151 27.34 -3.70 -1.58
C VAL A 151 26.68 -2.35 -1.89
N LYS A 152 27.15 -1.26 -1.23
CA LYS A 152 26.65 0.09 -1.50
C LYS A 152 26.78 0.46 -2.98
N LYS A 153 27.95 0.22 -3.57
CA LYS A 153 28.18 0.47 -5.00
C LYS A 153 27.35 -0.45 -5.90
N TYR A 154 27.20 -1.71 -5.50
CA TYR A 154 26.40 -2.68 -6.24
C TYR A 154 24.92 -2.29 -6.26
N LEU A 155 24.35 -1.99 -5.11
CA LEU A 155 22.94 -1.57 -5.00
C LEU A 155 22.69 -0.20 -5.65
N HIS A 156 23.66 0.73 -5.55
CA HIS A 156 23.58 1.98 -6.30
C HIS A 156 23.36 1.72 -7.79
N LYS A 157 24.21 0.87 -8.38
CA LYS A 157 24.10 0.51 -9.80
C LYS A 157 22.80 -0.21 -10.14
N LYS A 158 22.36 -1.14 -9.26
CA LYS A 158 21.21 -2.00 -9.54
C LYS A 158 19.85 -1.35 -9.26
N VAL A 159 19.83 -0.37 -8.37
CA VAL A 159 18.60 0.30 -7.95
C VAL A 159 18.61 1.75 -8.43
N ILE A 160 19.54 2.58 -7.97
CA ILE A 160 19.50 4.02 -8.24
C ILE A 160 19.72 4.33 -9.73
N GLU A 161 20.77 3.78 -10.34
CA GLU A 161 21.01 3.99 -11.77
C GLU A 161 19.85 3.44 -12.64
N MET A 162 19.20 2.35 -12.20
CA MET A 162 18.04 1.80 -12.89
C MET A 162 16.83 2.73 -12.81
N LEU A 163 16.53 3.25 -11.61
CA LEU A 163 15.45 4.23 -11.42
C LEU A 163 15.66 5.46 -12.31
N GLN A 164 16.90 5.96 -12.38
CA GLN A 164 17.28 7.11 -13.21
C GLN A 164 17.20 6.78 -14.71
N THR A 165 17.75 5.63 -15.12
CA THR A 165 17.87 5.25 -16.54
C THR A 165 16.50 5.06 -17.18
N TYR A 166 15.58 4.38 -16.50
CA TYR A 166 14.22 4.16 -17.00
C TYR A 166 13.25 5.29 -16.59
N GLY A 167 13.67 6.18 -15.67
CA GLY A 167 12.89 7.30 -15.20
C GLY A 167 11.68 6.87 -14.37
N PHE A 168 11.82 5.89 -13.50
CA PHE A 168 10.76 5.52 -12.57
C PHE A 168 10.46 6.66 -11.59
N GLU A 169 9.18 6.87 -11.34
CA GLU A 169 8.68 7.92 -10.44
C GLU A 169 8.17 7.37 -9.10
N TYR A 170 8.11 6.03 -8.99
CA TYR A 170 7.64 5.32 -7.81
C TYR A 170 8.48 4.07 -7.56
N MET A 171 8.85 3.83 -6.31
CA MET A 171 9.57 2.63 -5.89
C MET A 171 8.84 1.99 -4.70
N LYS A 172 8.41 0.74 -4.87
CA LYS A 172 7.93 -0.11 -3.77
C LYS A 172 9.11 -0.85 -3.16
N MET A 173 9.34 -0.65 -1.87
CA MET A 173 10.39 -1.33 -1.12
C MET A 173 9.79 -2.42 -0.26
N ASP A 174 10.21 -3.66 -0.50
CA ASP A 174 9.75 -4.81 0.26
C ASP A 174 10.84 -5.36 1.21
N TYR A 175 10.42 -6.19 2.15
CA TYR A 175 11.30 -6.85 3.11
C TYR A 175 10.55 -8.06 3.70
N ASN A 176 10.77 -9.24 3.13
CA ASN A 176 9.93 -10.43 3.37
C ASN A 176 10.60 -11.48 4.25
N ASP A 177 11.75 -11.18 4.87
CA ASP A 177 12.40 -12.07 5.81
C ASP A 177 13.11 -11.26 6.90
N THR A 178 13.55 -11.89 7.98
CA THR A 178 14.12 -11.19 9.12
C THR A 178 15.52 -11.68 9.47
N ILE A 179 16.41 -10.73 9.83
CA ILE A 179 17.77 -11.02 10.33
C ILE A 179 17.70 -11.76 11.69
N GLY A 180 16.63 -11.58 12.44
CA GLY A 180 16.44 -12.18 13.75
C GLY A 180 17.30 -11.53 14.84
N LEU A 181 18.04 -12.36 15.60
CA LEU A 181 18.79 -11.91 16.80
C LEU A 181 19.96 -10.96 16.52
N GLY A 182 20.32 -10.79 15.24
CA GLY A 182 21.42 -9.91 14.85
C GLY A 182 22.48 -10.60 13.98
N CYS A 183 23.57 -9.90 13.73
CA CYS A 183 24.65 -10.33 12.86
C CYS A 183 26.02 -9.94 13.41
N ASP A 184 27.09 -10.53 12.85
CA ASP A 184 28.48 -10.21 13.15
C ASP A 184 28.83 -8.78 12.70
N GLY A 185 30.05 -8.33 12.96
CA GLY A 185 30.60 -7.05 12.49
C GLY A 185 30.56 -5.92 13.54
N ALA A 186 30.19 -6.22 14.80
CA ALA A 186 30.21 -5.28 15.91
C ALA A 186 30.52 -6.00 17.23
N GLU A 187 30.55 -5.25 18.33
CA GLU A 187 30.80 -5.77 19.69
C GLU A 187 29.71 -6.72 20.20
N SER A 188 28.55 -6.72 19.57
CA SER A 188 27.45 -7.67 19.85
C SER A 188 26.60 -7.89 18.60
N LEU A 189 25.87 -9.00 18.54
CA LEU A 189 24.92 -9.31 17.45
C LEU A 189 23.86 -8.21 17.30
N GLY A 190 23.36 -7.69 18.42
CA GLY A 190 22.37 -6.59 18.40
C GLY A 190 22.94 -5.28 17.85
N GLU A 191 24.19 -4.95 18.15
CA GLU A 191 24.85 -3.77 17.59
C GLU A 191 25.18 -3.95 16.10
N GLY A 192 25.52 -5.16 15.68
CA GLY A 192 25.65 -5.51 14.26
C GLY A 192 24.36 -5.27 13.50
N LEU A 193 23.23 -5.75 14.05
CA LEU A 193 21.90 -5.51 13.49
C LEU A 193 21.57 -4.01 13.41
N ARG A 194 21.81 -3.26 14.48
CA ARG A 194 21.55 -1.81 14.53
C ARG A 194 22.31 -1.07 13.43
N LYS A 195 23.60 -1.36 13.29
CA LYS A 195 24.46 -0.75 12.25
C LYS A 195 23.96 -1.10 10.85
N ASN A 196 23.61 -2.35 10.58
CA ASN A 196 23.10 -2.76 9.28
C ASN A 196 21.76 -2.07 8.94
N GLN A 197 20.85 -1.95 9.91
CA GLN A 197 19.59 -1.23 9.72
C GLN A 197 19.80 0.27 9.47
N GLU A 198 20.76 0.89 10.16
CA GLU A 198 21.14 2.30 9.92
C GLU A 198 21.63 2.51 8.49
N GLU A 199 22.46 1.59 7.98
CA GLU A 199 22.97 1.67 6.60
C GLU A 199 21.87 1.36 5.56
N SER A 200 20.93 0.49 5.86
CA SER A 200 19.72 0.29 5.03
C SER A 200 18.90 1.59 4.93
N VAL A 201 18.68 2.27 6.04
CA VAL A 201 18.02 3.60 6.08
C VAL A 201 18.82 4.65 5.30
N ASN A 202 20.17 4.65 5.41
CA ASN A 202 21.03 5.56 4.67
C ASN A 202 20.94 5.33 3.16
N PHE A 203 20.81 4.09 2.71
CA PHE A 203 20.57 3.79 1.30
C PHE A 203 19.23 4.35 0.82
N VAL A 204 18.17 4.24 1.62
CA VAL A 204 16.85 4.85 1.29
C VAL A 204 16.96 6.37 1.16
N ARG A 205 17.74 7.03 2.04
CA ARG A 205 18.02 8.47 1.93
C ARG A 205 18.77 8.79 0.63
N GLN A 206 19.77 7.98 0.28
CA GLN A 206 20.52 8.13 -0.97
C GLN A 206 19.60 8.01 -2.20
N VAL A 207 18.67 7.05 -2.22
CA VAL A 207 17.66 6.95 -3.29
C VAL A 207 16.89 8.26 -3.45
N LYS A 208 16.43 8.87 -2.35
CA LYS A 208 15.70 10.15 -2.41
C LYS A 208 16.55 11.33 -2.87
N GLU A 209 17.81 11.36 -2.47
CA GLU A 209 18.75 12.43 -2.86
C GLU A 209 19.10 12.35 -4.34
N GLU A 210 19.33 11.15 -4.87
CA GLU A 210 19.80 10.94 -6.24
C GLU A 210 18.67 10.74 -7.26
N VAL A 211 17.45 10.45 -6.81
CA VAL A 211 16.23 10.38 -7.64
C VAL A 211 15.18 11.37 -7.09
N PRO A 212 15.39 12.68 -7.31
CA PRO A 212 14.49 13.70 -6.76
C PRO A 212 13.04 13.52 -7.21
N GLY A 213 12.13 13.57 -6.28
CA GLY A 213 10.68 13.41 -6.54
C GLY A 213 10.20 11.97 -6.59
N ILE A 214 11.07 10.97 -6.40
CA ILE A 214 10.67 9.58 -6.29
C ILE A 214 9.69 9.37 -5.12
N ILE A 215 8.62 8.66 -5.38
CA ILE A 215 7.66 8.23 -4.35
C ILE A 215 8.12 6.89 -3.79
N LEU A 216 8.27 6.82 -2.48
CA LEU A 216 8.66 5.59 -1.79
C LEU A 216 7.48 4.98 -1.05
N GLU A 217 7.18 3.74 -1.41
CA GLU A 217 6.26 2.87 -0.68
C GLU A 217 7.07 1.91 0.22
N ASN A 218 6.79 1.95 1.52
CA ASN A 218 7.31 0.98 2.48
C ASN A 218 6.33 -0.19 2.58
N CYS A 219 6.57 -1.27 1.83
CA CYS A 219 5.78 -2.49 1.93
C CYS A 219 6.19 -3.30 3.17
N ALA A 220 7.43 -3.75 3.20
CA ALA A 220 7.98 -4.56 4.28
C ALA A 220 7.03 -5.70 4.67
N SER A 221 6.70 -6.56 3.70
CA SER A 221 5.79 -7.71 3.86
C SER A 221 4.38 -7.29 4.33
N GLY A 222 3.87 -6.19 3.77
CA GLY A 222 2.54 -5.70 4.09
C GLY A 222 2.41 -4.98 5.43
N GLY A 223 3.45 -4.24 5.86
CA GLY A 223 3.35 -3.30 6.97
C GLY A 223 4.20 -3.59 8.21
N HIS A 224 5.33 -4.25 8.08
CA HIS A 224 6.19 -4.59 9.23
C HIS A 224 7.06 -3.43 9.73
N ARG A 225 7.41 -2.44 8.90
CA ARG A 225 8.32 -1.33 9.24
C ARG A 225 7.55 -0.01 9.38
N LEU A 226 6.68 0.09 10.39
CA LEU A 226 5.87 1.28 10.64
C LEU A 226 6.46 2.25 11.67
N GLU A 227 7.71 2.04 12.06
CA GLU A 227 8.37 2.93 13.00
C GLU A 227 8.59 4.34 12.40
N PRO A 228 8.66 5.39 13.25
CA PRO A 228 8.71 6.78 12.79
C PRO A 228 9.87 7.11 11.85
N LEU A 229 11.02 6.43 11.98
CA LEU A 229 12.19 6.68 11.16
C LEU A 229 11.91 6.30 9.70
N MET A 230 11.46 5.06 9.42
CA MET A 230 11.12 4.62 8.07
C MET A 230 9.95 5.43 7.50
N MET A 231 8.91 5.66 8.31
CA MET A 231 7.75 6.44 7.89
C MET A 231 8.06 7.91 7.63
N SER A 232 9.16 8.46 8.16
CA SER A 232 9.62 9.80 7.83
C SER A 232 10.23 9.92 6.43
N LEU A 233 10.70 8.82 5.88
CA LEU A 233 11.35 8.75 4.55
C LEU A 233 10.37 8.35 3.44
N CYS A 234 9.29 7.65 3.78
CA CYS A 234 8.37 7.07 2.82
C CYS A 234 7.07 7.86 2.72
N SER A 235 6.56 8.01 1.51
CA SER A 235 5.28 8.67 1.27
C SER A 235 4.12 7.86 1.82
N MET A 236 4.26 6.52 1.86
CA MET A 236 3.25 5.60 2.35
C MET A 236 3.84 4.26 2.80
N ALA A 237 3.03 3.52 3.57
CA ALA A 237 3.22 2.09 3.81
C ALA A 237 2.01 1.33 3.27
N SER A 238 2.25 0.18 2.63
CA SER A 238 1.17 -0.65 2.11
C SER A 238 0.76 -1.75 3.09
N PHE A 239 -0.52 -2.07 3.04
CA PHE A 239 -1.14 -3.22 3.72
C PHE A 239 -1.66 -4.16 2.65
N SER A 240 -0.73 -4.61 1.81
CA SER A 240 -1.00 -5.28 0.55
C SER A 240 -1.26 -6.78 0.70
N ASP A 241 -0.69 -7.40 1.72
CA ASP A 241 -0.65 -8.85 1.81
C ASP A 241 -1.90 -9.46 2.47
N ALA A 242 -2.75 -8.62 3.08
CA ALA A 242 -4.09 -9.02 3.46
C ALA A 242 -5.00 -8.97 2.22
N HIS A 243 -5.21 -10.11 1.57
CA HIS A 243 -6.12 -10.23 0.43
C HIS A 243 -7.56 -10.50 0.85
N GLU A 244 -7.79 -10.72 2.14
CA GLU A 244 -9.11 -11.00 2.70
C GLU A 244 -9.83 -9.71 3.06
N THR A 245 -10.95 -9.48 2.43
CA THR A 245 -11.70 -8.22 2.54
C THR A 245 -12.22 -7.93 3.94
N GLU A 246 -12.54 -8.95 4.72
CA GLU A 246 -13.10 -8.81 6.06
C GLU A 246 -12.11 -8.20 7.07
N GLU A 247 -10.82 -8.53 6.94
CA GLU A 247 -9.78 -8.07 7.87
C GLU A 247 -9.34 -6.62 7.58
N ILE A 248 -9.31 -6.24 6.30
CA ILE A 248 -8.74 -4.97 5.85
C ILE A 248 -9.37 -3.75 6.55
N PRO A 249 -10.70 -3.59 6.64
CA PRO A 249 -11.28 -2.40 7.26
C PRO A 249 -10.97 -2.29 8.75
N ILE A 250 -10.76 -3.42 9.44
CA ILE A 250 -10.42 -3.44 10.86
C ILE A 250 -8.96 -3.00 11.05
N ILE A 251 -8.04 -3.53 10.24
CA ILE A 251 -6.64 -3.13 10.22
C ILE A 251 -6.54 -1.63 9.88
N ALA A 252 -7.14 -1.21 8.78
CA ALA A 252 -7.12 0.16 8.29
C ALA A 252 -7.69 1.16 9.31
N ALA A 253 -8.78 0.81 10.00
CA ALA A 253 -9.38 1.65 11.04
C ALA A 253 -8.46 1.83 12.27
N ASN A 254 -7.53 0.91 12.52
CA ASN A 254 -6.60 0.99 13.63
C ASN A 254 -5.27 1.68 13.26
N LEU A 255 -4.89 1.68 12.00
CA LEU A 255 -3.61 2.24 11.51
C LEU A 255 -3.46 3.73 11.78
N HIS A 256 -4.54 4.51 11.83
CA HIS A 256 -4.50 5.93 12.16
C HIS A 256 -3.93 6.22 13.57
N ARG A 257 -3.77 5.17 14.40
CA ARG A 257 -3.12 5.26 15.72
C ARG A 257 -1.60 5.20 15.64
N ALA A 258 -1.04 4.72 14.53
CA ALA A 258 0.39 4.54 14.31
C ALA A 258 0.94 5.48 13.24
N ILE A 259 0.22 5.65 12.13
CA ILE A 259 0.62 6.44 10.97
C ILE A 259 -0.50 7.37 10.50
N LEU A 260 -0.16 8.35 9.67
CA LEU A 260 -1.15 9.23 9.07
C LEU A 260 -2.03 8.48 8.07
N PRO A 261 -3.35 8.78 7.99
CA PRO A 261 -4.22 8.17 6.97
C PRO A 261 -3.70 8.33 5.54
N ARG A 262 -3.11 9.48 5.20
CA ARG A 262 -2.49 9.73 3.90
C ARG A 262 -1.26 8.86 3.62
N GLN A 263 -0.66 8.23 4.63
CA GLN A 263 0.43 7.28 4.50
C GLN A 263 -0.02 5.82 4.53
N SER A 264 -1.30 5.54 4.74
CA SER A 264 -1.85 4.20 4.82
C SER A 264 -2.41 3.78 3.46
N GLN A 265 -1.62 3.06 2.67
CA GLN A 265 -2.08 2.53 1.38
C GLN A 265 -2.90 1.25 1.62
N ILE A 266 -4.12 1.25 1.13
CA ILE A 266 -5.08 0.15 1.28
C ILE A 266 -5.36 -0.45 -0.09
N TRP A 267 -5.19 -1.75 -0.20
CA TRP A 267 -5.43 -2.48 -1.44
C TRP A 267 -6.88 -2.94 -1.55
N ALA A 268 -7.48 -2.68 -2.70
CA ALA A 268 -8.69 -3.35 -3.17
C ALA A 268 -8.28 -4.37 -4.24
N VAL A 269 -8.27 -5.63 -3.85
CA VAL A 269 -7.99 -6.74 -4.78
C VAL A 269 -9.31 -7.24 -5.33
N ILE A 270 -9.53 -7.01 -6.62
CA ILE A 270 -10.79 -7.31 -7.32
C ILE A 270 -10.62 -8.58 -8.15
N ARG A 271 -11.58 -9.49 -8.03
CA ARG A 271 -11.65 -10.71 -8.83
C ARG A 271 -12.85 -10.66 -9.81
N LYS A 272 -12.68 -11.23 -10.97
CA LYS A 272 -13.79 -11.35 -11.94
C LYS A 272 -14.99 -12.15 -11.41
N SER A 273 -14.75 -13.02 -10.44
CA SER A 273 -15.80 -13.79 -9.75
C SER A 273 -16.47 -13.03 -8.63
N ASP A 274 -16.02 -11.83 -8.26
CA ASP A 274 -16.57 -11.06 -7.16
C ASP A 274 -17.95 -10.52 -7.49
N SER A 275 -18.87 -10.61 -6.52
CA SER A 275 -20.15 -9.93 -6.60
C SER A 275 -19.98 -8.41 -6.51
N LEU A 276 -20.93 -7.63 -7.02
CA LEU A 276 -20.91 -6.17 -6.91
C LEU A 276 -20.81 -5.70 -5.46
N LYS A 277 -21.46 -6.42 -4.52
CA LYS A 277 -21.35 -6.18 -3.07
C LYS A 277 -19.88 -6.32 -2.58
N ARG A 278 -19.22 -7.43 -2.93
CA ARG A 278 -17.83 -7.66 -2.52
C ARG A 278 -16.90 -6.58 -3.11
N ILE A 279 -17.09 -6.19 -4.36
CA ILE A 279 -16.35 -5.10 -4.99
C ILE A 279 -16.60 -3.80 -4.25
N GLY A 280 -17.87 -3.45 -3.98
CA GLY A 280 -18.21 -2.25 -3.22
C GLY A 280 -17.60 -2.21 -1.83
N TYR A 281 -17.58 -3.36 -1.14
CA TYR A 281 -16.93 -3.51 0.15
C TYR A 281 -15.40 -3.29 0.05
N SER A 282 -14.74 -3.92 -0.93
CA SER A 282 -13.29 -3.77 -1.13
C SER A 282 -12.89 -2.34 -1.48
N ILE A 283 -13.68 -1.67 -2.32
CA ILE A 283 -13.46 -0.25 -2.66
C ILE A 283 -13.66 0.63 -1.42
N ALA A 284 -14.70 0.40 -0.61
CA ALA A 284 -14.95 1.17 0.60
C ALA A 284 -13.80 1.06 1.63
N ASN A 285 -13.09 -0.08 1.67
CA ASN A 285 -11.91 -0.25 2.51
C ASN A 285 -10.84 0.81 2.18
N THR A 286 -10.66 1.16 0.91
CA THR A 286 -9.63 2.10 0.46
C THR A 286 -9.89 3.53 0.92
N PHE A 287 -11.14 3.90 1.24
CA PHE A 287 -11.47 5.22 1.78
C PHE A 287 -10.90 5.43 3.19
N LEU A 288 -10.44 4.37 3.83
CA LEU A 288 -9.73 4.46 5.11
C LEU A 288 -8.27 4.89 4.97
N GLY A 289 -7.73 4.97 3.74
CA GLY A 289 -6.37 5.39 3.47
C GLY A 289 -6.18 5.83 2.02
N ARG A 290 -5.04 5.50 1.43
CA ARG A 290 -4.74 5.73 0.02
C ARG A 290 -5.23 4.55 -0.82
N MET A 291 -5.92 4.86 -1.90
CA MET A 291 -6.48 3.84 -2.79
C MET A 291 -5.39 3.20 -3.65
N CYS A 292 -5.29 1.88 -3.56
CA CYS A 292 -4.55 1.05 -4.50
C CYS A 292 -5.47 -0.07 -4.99
N LEU A 293 -5.54 -0.27 -6.30
CA LEU A 293 -6.27 -1.37 -6.93
C LEU A 293 -5.30 -2.40 -7.49
N SER A 294 -5.74 -3.65 -7.49
CA SER A 294 -5.09 -4.78 -8.13
C SER A 294 -6.12 -5.85 -8.49
N GLY A 295 -5.77 -6.86 -9.27
CA GLY A 295 -6.64 -8.01 -9.55
C GLY A 295 -7.03 -8.19 -11.01
N ASP A 296 -8.15 -8.84 -11.27
CA ASP A 296 -8.56 -9.38 -12.60
C ASP A 296 -9.15 -8.30 -13.54
N VAL A 297 -8.50 -7.15 -13.66
CA VAL A 297 -9.06 -5.97 -14.39
C VAL A 297 -9.26 -6.17 -15.88
N THR A 298 -8.69 -7.22 -16.47
CA THR A 298 -8.85 -7.55 -17.89
C THR A 298 -10.18 -8.24 -18.21
N ASP A 299 -10.84 -8.80 -17.19
CA ASP A 299 -12.02 -9.67 -17.33
C ASP A 299 -13.27 -9.15 -16.59
N LEU A 300 -13.25 -7.92 -16.10
CA LEU A 300 -14.38 -7.35 -15.35
C LEU A 300 -15.54 -6.95 -16.27
N SER A 301 -16.77 -7.17 -15.80
CA SER A 301 -17.97 -6.71 -16.50
C SER A 301 -18.17 -5.20 -16.41
N ALA A 302 -19.04 -4.66 -17.24
CA ALA A 302 -19.38 -3.23 -17.20
C ALA A 302 -20.01 -2.82 -15.86
N GLU A 303 -20.82 -3.68 -15.25
CA GLU A 303 -21.44 -3.43 -13.94
C GLU A 303 -20.40 -3.45 -12.81
N GLN A 304 -19.41 -4.33 -12.90
CA GLN A 304 -18.29 -4.37 -11.94
C GLN A 304 -17.46 -3.08 -12.06
N TRP A 305 -17.15 -2.66 -13.27
CA TRP A 305 -16.47 -1.39 -13.51
C TRP A 305 -17.27 -0.18 -13.04
N ASP A 306 -18.61 -0.16 -13.19
CA ASP A 306 -19.44 0.94 -12.68
C ASP A 306 -19.27 1.14 -11.17
N VAL A 307 -19.27 0.05 -10.40
CA VAL A 307 -19.03 0.10 -8.95
C VAL A 307 -17.65 0.66 -8.63
N ILE A 308 -16.62 0.24 -9.37
CA ILE A 308 -15.24 0.71 -9.18
C ILE A 308 -15.13 2.20 -9.55
N ASP A 309 -15.63 2.59 -10.73
CA ASP A 309 -15.54 3.96 -11.24
C ASP A 309 -16.24 4.96 -10.30
N ARG A 310 -17.43 4.61 -9.79
CA ARG A 310 -18.13 5.42 -8.77
C ARG A 310 -17.31 5.54 -7.49
N GLY A 311 -16.64 4.47 -7.08
CA GLY A 311 -15.77 4.48 -5.91
C GLY A 311 -14.52 5.34 -6.12
N MET A 312 -13.89 5.29 -7.27
CA MET A 312 -12.75 6.15 -7.60
C MET A 312 -13.16 7.63 -7.66
N ALA A 313 -14.33 7.94 -8.19
CA ALA A 313 -14.88 9.31 -8.18
C ALA A 313 -15.12 9.80 -6.74
N PHE A 314 -15.77 8.99 -5.91
CA PHE A 314 -16.00 9.30 -4.50
C PHE A 314 -14.67 9.46 -3.74
N TYR A 315 -13.68 8.59 -3.98
CA TYR A 315 -12.36 8.72 -3.37
C TYR A 315 -11.70 10.06 -3.65
N ARG A 316 -11.74 10.54 -4.92
CA ARG A 316 -11.17 11.83 -5.31
C ARG A 316 -11.87 12.99 -4.59
N GLU A 317 -13.17 12.90 -4.40
CA GLU A 317 -13.96 13.90 -3.67
C GLU A 317 -13.53 13.99 -2.20
N ILE A 318 -13.30 12.83 -1.53
CA ILE A 318 -12.96 12.77 -0.11
C ILE A 318 -11.44 12.77 0.18
N ALA A 319 -10.59 12.76 -0.83
CA ALA A 319 -9.12 12.74 -0.66
C ALA A 319 -8.60 13.87 0.27
N PRO A 320 -9.08 15.12 0.20
CA PRO A 320 -8.69 16.16 1.15
C PRO A 320 -9.07 15.83 2.60
N ILE A 321 -10.17 15.09 2.82
CA ILE A 321 -10.59 14.67 4.16
C ILE A 321 -9.70 13.52 4.66
N ILE A 322 -9.30 12.60 3.79
CA ILE A 322 -8.33 11.54 4.13
C ILE A 322 -7.00 12.16 4.53
N ARG A 323 -6.53 13.16 3.79
CA ARG A 323 -5.27 13.86 4.03
C ARG A 323 -5.24 14.63 5.34
N ASP A 324 -6.27 15.45 5.60
CA ASP A 324 -6.24 16.50 6.61
C ASP A 324 -7.17 16.22 7.81
N GLY A 325 -8.03 15.19 7.70
CA GLY A 325 -9.06 14.92 8.69
C GLY A 325 -8.55 14.19 9.93
N LYS A 326 -9.11 14.53 11.08
CA LYS A 326 -8.95 13.77 12.32
C LYS A 326 -9.89 12.58 12.33
N SER A 327 -9.36 11.41 12.69
CA SER A 327 -10.10 10.14 12.72
C SER A 327 -10.81 9.92 14.06
N TYR A 328 -12.03 9.38 14.00
CA TYR A 328 -12.82 8.94 15.14
C TYR A 328 -13.46 7.59 14.81
N ARG A 329 -13.33 6.64 15.71
CA ARG A 329 -14.01 5.34 15.59
C ARG A 329 -15.31 5.32 16.38
N ARG A 330 -16.35 4.71 15.79
CA ARG A 330 -17.65 4.46 16.42
C ARG A 330 -18.06 3.01 16.18
N GLY A 331 -19.04 2.56 16.93
CA GLY A 331 -19.54 1.18 16.87
C GLY A 331 -19.04 0.29 18.01
N PRO A 332 -19.47 -0.95 18.05
CA PRO A 332 -19.10 -1.93 19.07
C PRO A 332 -17.61 -2.27 18.97
N LYS A 333 -17.11 -2.97 20.00
CA LYS A 333 -15.77 -3.55 19.98
C LYS A 333 -15.79 -4.79 19.09
N ILE A 334 -14.98 -4.78 18.05
CA ILE A 334 -14.73 -5.97 17.22
C ILE A 334 -13.74 -6.87 17.98
N LEU A 335 -14.10 -8.11 18.21
CA LEU A 335 -13.34 -9.06 19.03
C LEU A 335 -12.39 -9.93 18.19
N SER A 336 -12.69 -10.10 16.91
CA SER A 336 -11.86 -10.85 15.96
C SER A 336 -11.72 -10.09 14.66
N ASP A 337 -10.53 -10.08 14.09
CA ASP A 337 -10.27 -9.56 12.75
C ASP A 337 -10.62 -10.58 11.66
N ARG A 338 -10.47 -11.88 11.94
CA ARG A 338 -10.77 -12.99 11.01
C ARG A 338 -12.23 -13.40 10.98
N HIS A 339 -12.93 -13.19 12.06
CA HIS A 339 -14.38 -13.51 12.20
C HIS A 339 -15.08 -12.31 12.84
N PRO A 340 -15.11 -11.16 12.13
CA PRO A 340 -15.73 -9.97 12.69
C PRO A 340 -17.25 -10.07 12.71
N GLU A 341 -17.85 -9.57 13.79
CA GLU A 341 -19.30 -9.48 13.95
C GLU A 341 -19.73 -8.05 14.25
N GLY A 342 -20.97 -7.72 13.84
CA GLY A 342 -21.56 -6.41 14.04
C GLY A 342 -21.11 -5.39 13.00
N TYR A 343 -20.70 -4.20 13.43
CA TYR A 343 -20.31 -3.12 12.51
C TYR A 343 -19.23 -2.22 13.09
N GLN A 344 -18.56 -1.47 12.23
CA GLN A 344 -17.74 -0.32 12.63
C GLN A 344 -18.07 0.88 11.77
N ALA A 345 -17.89 2.09 12.33
CA ALA A 345 -17.94 3.32 11.59
C ALA A 345 -16.65 4.13 11.85
N MET A 346 -16.01 4.57 10.79
CA MET A 346 -14.86 5.47 10.84
C MET A 346 -15.27 6.82 10.31
N ILE A 347 -15.09 7.84 11.14
CA ILE A 347 -15.32 9.23 10.78
C ILE A 347 -13.97 9.90 10.61
N ARG A 348 -13.80 10.69 9.55
CA ARG A 348 -12.72 11.67 9.44
C ARG A 348 -13.32 13.05 9.23
N MET A 349 -12.85 14.00 10.01
CA MET A 349 -13.39 15.35 10.00
C MET A 349 -12.26 16.38 9.93
N LYS A 350 -12.34 17.28 8.97
CA LYS A 350 -11.47 18.45 8.85
C LYS A 350 -11.83 19.51 9.93
N LYS A 351 -10.97 20.50 10.07
CA LYS A 351 -11.17 21.56 11.06
C LYS A 351 -12.38 22.45 10.76
N ASP A 352 -12.77 22.58 9.50
CA ASP A 352 -13.93 23.33 9.03
C ASP A 352 -15.28 22.60 9.20
N GLY A 353 -15.24 21.32 9.62
CA GLY A 353 -16.41 20.48 9.84
C GLY A 353 -16.73 19.54 8.69
N GLU A 354 -16.15 19.73 7.51
CA GLU A 354 -16.28 18.79 6.39
C GLU A 354 -15.76 17.41 6.82
N ALA A 355 -16.53 16.36 6.53
CA ALA A 355 -16.24 15.03 7.05
C ALA A 355 -16.63 13.93 6.08
N MET A 356 -16.05 12.75 6.30
CA MET A 356 -16.52 11.52 5.72
C MET A 356 -16.81 10.49 6.82
N VAL A 357 -17.76 9.61 6.57
CA VAL A 357 -18.04 8.43 7.40
C VAL A 357 -18.01 7.19 6.52
N VAL A 358 -17.25 6.19 6.92
CA VAL A 358 -17.23 4.88 6.26
C VAL A 358 -17.74 3.84 7.25
N ILE A 359 -18.81 3.13 6.88
CA ILE A 359 -19.45 2.12 7.71
C ILE A 359 -19.23 0.76 7.07
N HIS A 360 -18.73 -0.21 7.84
CA HIS A 360 -18.59 -1.60 7.45
C HIS A 360 -19.50 -2.44 8.34
N CYS A 361 -20.34 -3.24 7.72
CA CYS A 361 -21.14 -4.27 8.36
C CYS A 361 -20.44 -5.62 8.20
N PHE A 362 -20.29 -6.33 9.30
CA PHE A 362 -19.67 -7.64 9.36
C PHE A 362 -20.71 -8.76 9.47
N ASP A 363 -20.32 -9.92 9.94
CA ASP A 363 -21.24 -11.03 10.20
C ASP A 363 -22.04 -10.82 11.49
N GLY A 364 -22.93 -11.76 11.81
CA GLY A 364 -23.79 -11.72 12.98
C GLY A 364 -25.06 -10.90 12.78
N GLU A 365 -25.74 -10.59 13.88
CA GLU A 365 -26.99 -9.82 13.88
C GLU A 365 -26.67 -8.31 13.79
N LEU A 366 -27.22 -7.65 12.79
CA LEU A 366 -27.13 -6.20 12.62
C LEU A 366 -28.35 -5.50 13.21
N PRO A 367 -28.20 -4.30 13.80
CA PRO A 367 -29.36 -3.51 14.21
C PRO A 367 -30.14 -3.02 12.98
N GLU A 368 -31.45 -2.77 13.14
CA GLU A 368 -32.28 -2.17 12.09
C GLU A 368 -31.73 -0.82 11.62
N GLU A 369 -31.15 -0.05 12.56
CA GLU A 369 -30.48 1.21 12.29
C GLU A 369 -29.11 1.26 12.98
N ILE A 370 -28.08 1.57 12.20
CA ILE A 370 -26.77 1.96 12.72
C ILE A 370 -26.76 3.46 12.94
N ARG A 371 -26.68 3.87 14.19
CA ARG A 371 -26.68 5.29 14.62
C ARG A 371 -25.28 5.72 14.98
N VAL A 372 -24.70 6.59 14.15
CA VAL A 372 -23.31 7.07 14.30
C VAL A 372 -23.32 8.49 14.84
N GLU A 373 -22.91 8.65 16.09
CA GLU A 373 -22.77 9.98 16.72
C GLU A 373 -21.59 10.72 16.10
N LEU A 374 -21.87 11.85 15.46
CA LEU A 374 -20.89 12.69 14.80
C LEU A 374 -20.13 13.55 15.82
N PRO A 375 -18.86 13.88 15.59
CA PRO A 375 -18.09 14.79 16.43
C PRO A 375 -18.72 16.19 16.45
N LYS A 376 -18.50 16.92 17.55
CA LYS A 376 -18.97 18.29 17.65
C LYS A 376 -18.38 19.16 16.52
N GLY A 377 -19.25 19.89 15.83
CA GLY A 377 -18.89 20.75 14.71
C GLY A 377 -18.76 20.02 13.36
N CYS A 378 -19.12 18.74 13.33
CA CYS A 378 -19.21 17.99 12.07
C CYS A 378 -20.39 18.49 11.23
N GLY A 379 -20.17 18.57 9.92
CA GLY A 379 -21.24 18.80 8.95
C GLY A 379 -22.29 17.70 9.01
N THR A 380 -23.52 18.03 8.68
CA THR A 380 -24.66 17.09 8.71
C THR A 380 -25.42 17.02 7.39
N GLN A 381 -25.05 17.87 6.44
CA GLN A 381 -25.60 17.82 5.09
C GLN A 381 -24.88 16.73 4.28
N ILE A 382 -25.63 15.75 3.78
CA ILE A 382 -25.09 14.73 2.89
C ILE A 382 -24.82 15.36 1.52
N ALA A 383 -23.55 15.36 1.11
CA ALA A 383 -23.11 15.85 -0.19
C ALA A 383 -23.13 14.72 -1.22
N SER A 384 -22.57 13.56 -0.87
CA SER A 384 -22.53 12.38 -1.73
C SER A 384 -22.49 11.10 -0.89
N VAL A 385 -22.85 9.98 -1.51
CA VAL A 385 -22.86 8.66 -0.86
C VAL A 385 -22.26 7.63 -1.83
N TYR A 386 -21.49 6.71 -1.30
CA TYR A 386 -21.00 5.53 -2.02
C TYR A 386 -21.47 4.24 -1.35
N SER A 387 -22.02 3.36 -2.15
CA SER A 387 -22.23 1.93 -1.86
C SER A 387 -22.36 1.18 -3.19
N TYR A 388 -22.33 -0.15 -3.17
CA TYR A 388 -22.60 -0.93 -4.38
C TYR A 388 -24.07 -0.83 -4.80
N ASP A 389 -24.97 -0.63 -3.84
CA ASP A 389 -26.42 -0.43 -3.98
C ASP A 389 -26.83 1.00 -3.60
N VAL A 390 -28.13 1.23 -3.39
CA VAL A 390 -28.68 2.50 -2.93
C VAL A 390 -28.93 2.44 -1.43
N PRO A 391 -28.02 2.95 -0.58
CA PRO A 391 -28.16 2.85 0.86
C PRO A 391 -29.23 3.82 1.38
N GLU A 392 -30.05 3.39 2.34
CA GLU A 392 -30.90 4.31 3.10
C GLU A 392 -30.06 4.96 4.20
N MET A 393 -29.71 6.25 4.00
CA MET A 393 -28.86 6.99 4.90
C MET A 393 -29.35 8.45 5.02
N PHE A 394 -29.43 8.98 6.25
CA PHE A 394 -29.86 10.35 6.53
C PHE A 394 -29.27 10.85 7.86
N ALA A 395 -29.31 12.16 8.06
CA ALA A 395 -28.85 12.79 9.30
C ALA A 395 -30.03 13.24 10.17
N GLU A 396 -29.97 12.92 11.47
CA GLU A 396 -30.89 13.39 12.51
C GLU A 396 -30.12 14.21 13.55
N GLY A 397 -30.14 15.52 13.42
CA GLY A 397 -29.31 16.37 14.26
C GLY A 397 -27.82 16.09 14.05
N ASN A 398 -27.13 15.65 15.10
CA ASN A 398 -25.72 15.28 15.00
C ASN A 398 -25.51 13.76 14.95
N VAL A 399 -26.49 13.00 14.49
CA VAL A 399 -26.43 11.55 14.32
C VAL A 399 -26.65 11.19 12.85
N LEU A 400 -25.69 10.47 12.27
CA LEU A 400 -25.87 9.82 10.98
C LEU A 400 -26.57 8.49 11.20
N VAL A 401 -27.67 8.26 10.51
CA VAL A 401 -28.45 7.02 10.55
C VAL A 401 -28.23 6.27 9.24
N TYR A 402 -27.86 5.02 9.32
CA TYR A 402 -27.74 4.09 8.20
C TYR A 402 -28.56 2.83 8.47
N LYS A 403 -29.38 2.43 7.51
CA LYS A 403 -30.12 1.17 7.59
C LYS A 403 -29.42 0.09 6.76
N PRO A 404 -28.73 -0.85 7.43
CA PRO A 404 -28.03 -1.91 6.72
C PRO A 404 -29.04 -2.88 6.11
N THR A 405 -28.82 -3.28 4.87
CA THR A 405 -29.68 -4.25 4.17
C THR A 405 -29.20 -5.68 4.35
N GLU A 406 -27.89 -5.86 4.59
CA GLU A 406 -27.27 -7.18 4.70
C GLU A 406 -25.88 -7.12 5.35
N ASN A 407 -25.40 -8.28 5.77
CA ASN A 407 -24.04 -8.47 6.27
C ASN A 407 -23.00 -8.35 5.15
N ARG A 408 -21.73 -8.13 5.53
CA ARG A 408 -20.58 -7.98 4.62
C ARG A 408 -20.85 -6.91 3.56
N ASN A 409 -21.39 -5.80 4.01
CA ASN A 409 -21.65 -4.62 3.20
C ASN A 409 -20.92 -3.39 3.74
N ALA A 410 -20.70 -2.41 2.90
CA ALA A 410 -20.11 -1.14 3.28
C ALA A 410 -20.80 0.03 2.58
N ALA A 411 -20.89 1.14 3.30
CA ALA A 411 -21.34 2.41 2.76
C ALA A 411 -20.44 3.54 3.25
N ALA A 412 -20.27 4.56 2.42
CA ALA A 412 -19.54 5.75 2.79
C ALA A 412 -20.33 7.01 2.43
N VAL A 413 -20.16 8.08 3.21
CA VAL A 413 -20.85 9.35 3.00
C VAL A 413 -19.90 10.51 3.18
N HIS A 414 -20.02 11.52 2.32
CA HIS A 414 -19.41 12.82 2.46
C HIS A 414 -20.40 13.79 3.09
N LEU A 415 -19.97 14.49 4.14
CA LEU A 415 -20.76 15.44 4.94
C LEU A 415 -20.16 16.84 4.86
N MET A 416 -21.01 17.83 4.61
CA MET A 416 -20.70 19.26 4.62
C MET A 416 -21.47 20.02 5.68
#